data_286e53c7c3a29ccc9a5a27c046be4791
#
_entry.id   286e53c7c3a29ccc9a5a27c046be4791
#
_cell.length_a   1.000
_cell.length_b   1.000
_cell.length_c   1.000
_cell.angle_alpha   90.00
_cell.angle_beta   90.00
_cell.angle_gamma   90.00
#
_symmetry.space_group_name_H-M   'P 1'
#
loop_
_entity.id
_entity.type
_entity.pdbx_description
1 polymer ?
#
loop_
_entity_poly.entity_id
_entity_poly.type
_entity_poly.pdbx_seq_one_letter_code
_entity_poly.pdbx_strand_id
1 'polypeptide(L)'
;MKAQKLLLFLIISIFLANVAYAAGTKLIFSDVDVKVGSRTSKNLNDGEIIDDEAEPGDAIEFRVETSNNFTSAEDLKIEDISVTVTIEGIDDSDDLEEESQDFNLNPGRDKKVTLKFQTPIEVDEDSFDVTIHAEGEDENGTDHEADMKLTLEVDKESHLLKITRASLSPAEVSCNRKNVQAATNIINIGNEDEEDISVQITNSELGIDLKENIGELTAEPNEDESRFSKTYTFSVANDAEAGSYPIIVRALYDEDRKRAEETQTLTVSDCATTTAAKQNQVSSETSEGEDVTVITPATGKATTTVIQPPAGTTITQEGFLKSNAFVTGIIIAEVVAVIVGIVLVISLFRRRG
;
A
#
# COMPACT_ATOMS: atom_id res chain seq x y z
N MET A 1 12.85 59.36 -30.69
CA MET A 1 11.68 58.67 -31.27
C MET A 1 12.00 57.43 -32.09
N LYS A 2 13.07 57.35 -32.90
CA LYS A 2 13.35 56.14 -33.72
C LYS A 2 13.84 54.92 -32.89
N ALA A 3 14.67 55.12 -31.88
CA ALA A 3 15.17 54.06 -31.00
C ALA A 3 14.05 53.42 -30.11
N GLN A 4 13.10 54.22 -29.66
CA GLN A 4 11.97 53.77 -28.84
C GLN A 4 10.98 52.90 -29.61
N LYS A 5 10.78 53.21 -30.92
CA LYS A 5 9.95 52.38 -31.80
C LYS A 5 10.63 51.04 -32.16
N LEU A 6 11.98 51.07 -32.29
CA LEU A 6 12.74 49.86 -32.56
C LEU A 6 12.73 48.89 -31.35
N LEU A 7 12.84 49.45 -30.12
CA LEU A 7 12.77 48.65 -28.88
C LEU A 7 11.38 48.04 -28.66
N LEU A 8 10.32 48.80 -28.97
CA LEU A 8 8.94 48.31 -28.90
C LEU A 8 8.68 47.17 -29.91
N PHE A 9 9.24 47.30 -31.11
CA PHE A 9 9.13 46.23 -32.15
C PHE A 9 9.90 44.97 -31.75
N LEU A 10 11.07 45.13 -31.10
CA LEU A 10 11.86 43.98 -30.62
C LEU A 10 11.16 43.27 -29.47
N ILE A 11 10.51 44.00 -28.53
CA ILE A 11 9.75 43.39 -27.43
C ILE A 11 8.50 42.66 -27.95
N ILE A 12 7.80 43.28 -28.92
CA ILE A 12 6.63 42.64 -29.56
C ILE A 12 7.03 41.38 -30.37
N SER A 13 8.20 41.38 -31.04
CA SER A 13 8.67 40.18 -31.76
C SER A 13 9.13 39.07 -30.84
N ILE A 14 9.66 39.37 -29.64
CA ILE A 14 9.99 38.38 -28.62
C ILE A 14 8.71 37.75 -28.02
N PHE A 15 7.64 38.56 -27.84
CA PHE A 15 6.33 38.03 -27.38
C PHE A 15 5.58 37.21 -28.45
N LEU A 16 5.82 37.50 -29.74
CA LEU A 16 5.18 36.75 -30.82
C LEU A 16 5.91 35.43 -31.19
N ALA A 17 7.15 35.24 -30.72
CA ALA A 17 7.93 34.04 -30.98
C ALA A 17 7.56 32.86 -30.06
N ASN A 18 6.71 33.07 -29.04
CA ASN A 18 6.24 32.02 -28.15
C ASN A 18 4.76 31.67 -28.36
N VAL A 19 4.22 31.85 -29.56
CA VAL A 19 3.06 31.07 -29.96
C VAL A 19 3.60 29.71 -30.40
N ALA A 20 4.04 28.89 -29.46
CA ALA A 20 4.07 27.47 -29.66
C ALA A 20 2.63 27.10 -30.07
N TYR A 21 2.42 26.74 -31.32
CA TYR A 21 1.25 25.97 -31.68
C TYR A 21 1.33 24.75 -30.78
N ALA A 22 0.46 24.67 -29.78
CA ALA A 22 0.16 23.40 -29.19
C ALA A 22 -0.35 22.53 -30.31
N ALA A 23 0.51 21.79 -30.96
CA ALA A 23 0.14 20.66 -31.76
C ALA A 23 -0.73 19.82 -30.81
N GLY A 24 -2.01 19.65 -31.18
CA GLY A 24 -2.91 18.88 -30.30
C GLY A 24 -2.24 17.55 -29.97
N THR A 25 -2.32 17.16 -28.71
CA THR A 25 -1.73 15.90 -28.26
C THR A 25 -2.10 14.75 -29.19
N LYS A 26 -1.15 13.89 -29.47
CA LYS A 26 -1.33 12.68 -30.28
C LYS A 26 -1.43 11.43 -29.40
N LEU A 27 -1.17 11.58 -28.12
CA LEU A 27 -1.46 10.57 -27.12
C LEU A 27 -2.87 10.79 -26.58
N ILE A 28 -3.71 9.76 -26.61
CA ILE A 28 -5.11 9.85 -26.17
C ILE A 28 -5.49 8.57 -25.41
N PHE A 29 -6.46 8.69 -24.52
CA PHE A 29 -7.17 7.53 -23.95
C PHE A 29 -8.24 7.07 -24.94
N SER A 30 -8.19 5.81 -25.34
CA SER A 30 -9.16 5.21 -26.27
C SER A 30 -10.25 4.41 -25.55
N ASP A 31 -9.95 3.89 -24.34
CA ASP A 31 -10.85 3.14 -23.49
C ASP A 31 -10.37 3.20 -22.03
N VAL A 32 -11.27 3.48 -21.10
CA VAL A 32 -10.99 3.44 -19.66
C VAL A 32 -12.10 2.66 -18.97
N ASP A 33 -11.73 1.52 -18.39
CA ASP A 33 -12.60 0.71 -17.56
C ASP A 33 -12.08 0.74 -16.12
N VAL A 34 -12.98 0.86 -15.15
CA VAL A 34 -12.63 0.78 -13.72
C VAL A 34 -13.42 -0.35 -13.08
N LYS A 35 -12.71 -1.25 -12.42
CA LYS A 35 -13.32 -2.33 -11.65
C LYS A 35 -13.16 -2.03 -10.16
N VAL A 36 -14.28 -1.99 -9.43
CA VAL A 36 -14.36 -1.85 -7.98
C VAL A 36 -14.92 -3.15 -7.41
N GLY A 37 -14.20 -3.78 -6.50
CA GLY A 37 -14.59 -5.09 -5.96
C GLY A 37 -14.87 -6.13 -7.05
N SER A 38 -16.14 -6.48 -7.25
CA SER A 38 -16.57 -7.46 -8.26
C SER A 38 -17.21 -6.85 -9.52
N ARG A 39 -17.48 -5.54 -9.55
CA ARG A 39 -18.20 -4.84 -10.61
C ARG A 39 -17.27 -4.03 -11.50
N THR A 40 -17.71 -3.65 -12.69
CA THR A 40 -16.87 -2.93 -13.66
C THR A 40 -17.68 -1.86 -14.38
N SER A 41 -17.29 -0.60 -14.20
CA SER A 41 -17.71 0.56 -14.98
C SER A 41 -16.89 0.60 -16.26
N LYS A 42 -17.52 0.75 -17.41
CA LYS A 42 -16.87 0.62 -18.71
C LYS A 42 -17.00 1.85 -19.57
N ASN A 43 -15.98 2.09 -20.40
CA ASN A 43 -15.93 3.18 -21.38
C ASN A 43 -16.19 4.54 -20.69
N LEU A 44 -15.53 4.77 -19.56
CA LEU A 44 -15.65 6.00 -18.82
C LEU A 44 -15.04 7.18 -19.59
N ASN A 45 -15.67 8.34 -19.46
CA ASN A 45 -15.24 9.58 -20.08
C ASN A 45 -14.78 10.58 -19.01
N ASP A 46 -14.06 11.60 -19.45
CA ASP A 46 -13.59 12.67 -18.57
C ASP A 46 -14.74 13.36 -17.83
N GLY A 47 -14.59 13.49 -16.50
CA GLY A 47 -15.55 14.07 -15.58
C GLY A 47 -16.68 13.13 -15.14
N GLU A 48 -16.65 11.84 -15.50
CA GLU A 48 -17.65 10.87 -15.06
C GLU A 48 -17.37 10.35 -13.64
N ILE A 49 -18.45 9.95 -12.96
CA ILE A 49 -18.40 9.22 -11.70
C ILE A 49 -18.31 7.73 -12.02
N ILE A 50 -17.47 7.00 -11.30
CA ILE A 50 -17.38 5.54 -11.40
C ILE A 50 -18.69 4.96 -10.86
N ASP A 51 -19.39 4.13 -11.65
CA ASP A 51 -20.74 3.66 -11.35
C ASP A 51 -20.86 2.84 -10.05
N ASP A 52 -19.76 2.22 -9.63
CA ASP A 52 -19.71 1.33 -8.45
C ASP A 52 -18.92 2.01 -7.33
N GLU A 53 -19.55 2.10 -6.16
CA GLU A 53 -18.96 2.61 -4.93
C GLU A 53 -17.94 1.61 -4.38
N ALA A 54 -16.85 2.11 -3.80
CA ALA A 54 -15.85 1.29 -3.13
C ALA A 54 -16.18 1.15 -1.63
N GLU A 55 -15.93 -0.02 -1.09
CA GLU A 55 -16.00 -0.27 0.36
C GLU A 55 -14.59 -0.32 0.98
N PRO A 56 -14.45 -0.11 2.31
CA PRO A 56 -13.17 -0.23 3.01
C PRO A 56 -12.47 -1.59 2.75
N GLY A 57 -11.28 -1.54 2.13
CA GLY A 57 -10.50 -2.72 1.79
C GLY A 57 -10.84 -3.37 0.44
N ASP A 58 -11.66 -2.75 -0.38
CA ASP A 58 -11.92 -3.22 -1.74
C ASP A 58 -10.70 -3.06 -2.65
N ALA A 59 -10.59 -3.98 -3.61
CA ALA A 59 -9.61 -3.86 -4.68
C ALA A 59 -10.20 -3.03 -5.82
N ILE A 60 -9.43 -2.02 -6.27
CA ILE A 60 -9.76 -1.18 -7.41
C ILE A 60 -8.76 -1.47 -8.54
N GLU A 61 -9.26 -1.67 -9.76
CA GLU A 61 -8.42 -1.96 -10.92
C GLU A 61 -8.78 -1.03 -12.08
N PHE A 62 -7.85 -0.13 -12.43
CA PHE A 62 -7.97 0.74 -13.59
C PHE A 62 -7.35 0.05 -14.80
N ARG A 63 -8.13 -0.08 -15.89
CA ARG A 63 -7.71 -0.59 -17.18
C ARG A 63 -7.75 0.54 -18.18
N VAL A 64 -6.60 1.11 -18.47
CA VAL A 64 -6.45 2.28 -19.31
C VAL A 64 -5.86 1.86 -20.65
N GLU A 65 -6.58 2.11 -21.74
CA GLU A 65 -6.09 1.90 -23.09
C GLU A 65 -5.66 3.24 -23.69
N THR A 66 -4.37 3.32 -23.98
CA THR A 66 -3.72 4.51 -24.55
C THR A 66 -3.42 4.27 -26.01
N SER A 67 -3.71 5.24 -26.88
CA SER A 67 -3.51 5.17 -28.33
C SER A 67 -2.59 6.27 -28.81
N ASN A 68 -1.72 5.91 -29.78
CA ASN A 68 -0.98 6.86 -30.58
C ASN A 68 -1.83 7.26 -31.81
N ASN A 69 -2.32 8.51 -31.80
CA ASN A 69 -3.23 9.05 -32.83
C ASN A 69 -2.48 9.70 -34.00
N PHE A 70 -1.20 9.42 -34.20
CA PHE A 70 -0.51 9.74 -35.43
C PHE A 70 -1.03 8.86 -36.56
N THR A 71 -1.19 9.47 -37.72
CA THR A 71 -1.56 8.74 -38.94
C THR A 71 -0.34 7.96 -39.50
N SER A 72 -0.60 6.93 -40.29
CA SER A 72 0.47 6.20 -41.02
C SER A 72 1.26 7.09 -42.00
N ALA A 73 0.75 8.27 -42.33
CA ALA A 73 1.47 9.21 -43.22
C ALA A 73 2.41 10.14 -42.42
N GLU A 74 2.08 10.41 -41.14
CA GLU A 74 2.96 11.14 -40.22
C GLU A 74 4.09 10.24 -39.75
N ASP A 75 3.84 8.92 -39.61
CA ASP A 75 4.78 7.84 -39.28
C ASP A 75 5.66 8.13 -38.05
N LEU A 76 5.06 8.75 -36.99
CA LEU A 76 5.74 9.10 -35.74
C LEU A 76 5.34 8.15 -34.63
N LYS A 77 6.34 7.49 -34.07
CA LYS A 77 6.21 6.68 -32.85
C LYS A 77 6.21 7.58 -31.62
N ILE A 78 5.47 7.23 -30.60
CA ILE A 78 5.59 7.81 -29.26
C ILE A 78 6.33 6.80 -28.39
N GLU A 79 7.38 7.26 -27.73
CA GLU A 79 8.29 6.45 -26.91
C GLU A 79 8.16 6.82 -25.45
N ASP A 80 8.64 5.92 -24.57
CA ASP A 80 8.71 6.08 -23.12
C ASP A 80 7.37 6.53 -22.50
N ILE A 81 6.26 5.97 -23.01
CA ILE A 81 4.93 6.30 -22.51
C ILE A 81 4.76 5.69 -21.13
N SER A 82 4.45 6.51 -20.13
CA SER A 82 3.95 6.10 -18.83
C SER A 82 2.49 6.46 -18.65
N VAL A 83 1.79 5.70 -17.84
CA VAL A 83 0.41 5.99 -17.40
C VAL A 83 0.39 5.96 -15.90
N THR A 84 0.00 7.07 -15.28
CA THR A 84 -0.14 7.23 -13.83
C THR A 84 -1.61 7.40 -13.48
N VAL A 85 -2.05 6.74 -12.44
CA VAL A 85 -3.37 6.96 -11.80
C VAL A 85 -3.13 7.40 -10.38
N THR A 86 -3.78 8.50 -9.98
CA THR A 86 -3.73 9.05 -8.63
C THR A 86 -5.16 9.15 -8.10
N ILE A 87 -5.41 8.61 -6.91
CA ILE A 87 -6.65 8.81 -6.14
C ILE A 87 -6.29 9.78 -5.02
N GLU A 88 -6.81 11.01 -5.12
CA GLU A 88 -6.38 12.12 -4.27
C GLU A 88 -7.00 12.02 -2.86
N GLY A 89 -6.18 12.10 -1.82
CA GLY A 89 -6.58 12.23 -0.42
C GLY A 89 -7.31 11.05 0.20
N ILE A 90 -7.32 9.89 -0.42
CA ILE A 90 -8.10 8.72 0.02
C ILE A 90 -7.52 8.01 1.26
N ASP A 91 -6.24 8.21 1.59
CA ASP A 91 -5.57 7.58 2.74
C ASP A 91 -5.15 8.65 3.76
N ASP A 92 -6.07 9.02 4.65
CA ASP A 92 -5.85 10.07 5.66
C ASP A 92 -5.30 11.39 5.07
N SER A 93 -5.91 11.83 3.98
CA SER A 93 -5.52 12.97 3.15
C SER A 93 -4.23 12.77 2.34
N ASP A 94 -3.63 11.59 2.36
CA ASP A 94 -2.55 11.21 1.46
C ASP A 94 -3.12 10.59 0.17
N ASP A 95 -2.41 10.77 -0.93
CA ASP A 95 -2.80 10.25 -2.24
C ASP A 95 -2.33 8.79 -2.40
N LEU A 96 -3.14 7.98 -3.08
CA LEU A 96 -2.68 6.70 -3.62
C LEU A 96 -2.31 6.87 -5.08
N GLU A 97 -1.09 6.50 -5.44
CA GLU A 97 -0.56 6.64 -6.80
C GLU A 97 0.08 5.33 -7.28
N GLU A 98 -0.23 4.97 -8.51
CA GLU A 98 0.39 3.85 -9.22
C GLU A 98 0.76 4.26 -10.64
N GLU A 99 1.93 3.84 -11.09
CA GLU A 99 2.46 4.12 -12.42
C GLU A 99 2.72 2.83 -13.20
N SER A 100 2.47 2.86 -14.50
CA SER A 100 2.77 1.74 -15.39
C SER A 100 4.27 1.65 -15.69
N GLN A 101 4.71 0.50 -16.18
CA GLN A 101 6.01 0.42 -16.84
C GLN A 101 5.96 1.15 -18.18
N ASP A 102 7.05 1.83 -18.53
CA ASP A 102 7.20 2.52 -19.81
C ASP A 102 7.00 1.61 -21.01
N PHE A 103 6.39 2.16 -22.05
CA PHE A 103 6.16 1.47 -23.30
C PHE A 103 6.17 2.42 -24.50
N ASN A 104 6.20 1.83 -25.68
CA ASN A 104 6.22 2.57 -26.93
C ASN A 104 5.03 2.21 -27.80
N LEU A 105 4.48 3.18 -28.54
CA LEU A 105 3.39 2.99 -29.48
C LEU A 105 3.76 3.46 -30.88
N ASN A 106 3.68 2.56 -31.86
CA ASN A 106 3.74 2.92 -33.25
C ASN A 106 2.47 3.69 -33.68
N PRO A 107 2.50 4.44 -34.80
CA PRO A 107 1.34 5.18 -35.30
C PRO A 107 0.09 4.32 -35.43
N GLY A 108 -1.02 4.81 -34.90
CA GLY A 108 -2.33 4.12 -34.95
C GLY A 108 -2.38 2.83 -34.14
N ARG A 109 -1.47 2.64 -33.18
CA ARG A 109 -1.50 1.51 -32.23
C ARG A 109 -1.93 1.96 -30.86
N ASP A 110 -2.48 1.00 -30.15
CA ASP A 110 -2.95 1.11 -28.79
C ASP A 110 -2.28 0.09 -27.87
N LYS A 111 -2.28 0.38 -26.59
CA LYS A 111 -1.89 -0.55 -25.52
C LYS A 111 -2.75 -0.32 -24.29
N LYS A 112 -3.22 -1.42 -23.72
CA LYS A 112 -3.95 -1.43 -22.44
C LYS A 112 -2.97 -1.73 -21.31
N VAL A 113 -2.96 -0.88 -20.29
CA VAL A 113 -2.26 -1.08 -19.01
C VAL A 113 -3.28 -1.33 -17.91
N THR A 114 -2.84 -1.94 -16.81
CA THR A 114 -3.68 -2.23 -15.65
C THR A 114 -2.96 -1.79 -14.39
N LEU A 115 -3.56 -0.86 -13.65
CA LEU A 115 -3.08 -0.33 -12.38
C LEU A 115 -4.03 -0.75 -11.27
N LYS A 116 -3.49 -1.14 -10.11
CA LYS A 116 -4.26 -1.77 -9.04
C LYS A 116 -4.02 -1.06 -7.74
N PHE A 117 -5.14 -0.75 -7.07
CA PHE A 117 -5.18 -0.14 -5.76
C PHE A 117 -5.97 -1.02 -4.80
N GLN A 118 -5.82 -0.73 -3.54
CA GLN A 118 -6.69 -1.25 -2.50
C GLN A 118 -7.18 -0.07 -1.66
N THR A 119 -8.50 0.06 -1.53
CA THR A 119 -9.11 1.08 -0.67
C THR A 119 -8.59 0.89 0.76
N PRO A 120 -8.11 1.94 1.43
CA PRO A 120 -7.72 1.85 2.83
C PRO A 120 -8.87 1.33 3.69
N ILE A 121 -8.56 0.55 4.73
CA ILE A 121 -9.61 0.05 5.64
C ILE A 121 -10.18 1.14 6.55
N GLU A 122 -9.46 2.24 6.68
CA GLU A 122 -9.80 3.39 7.52
C GLU A 122 -10.20 4.61 6.67
N VAL A 123 -10.63 4.36 5.43
CA VAL A 123 -11.08 5.40 4.52
C VAL A 123 -12.35 6.09 5.06
N ASP A 124 -12.46 7.39 4.79
CA ASP A 124 -13.70 8.13 5.00
C ASP A 124 -14.76 7.76 3.96
N GLU A 125 -16.04 7.88 4.35
CA GLU A 125 -17.16 7.86 3.41
C GLU A 125 -17.24 9.22 2.73
N ASP A 126 -16.72 9.31 1.50
CA ASP A 126 -16.66 10.55 0.72
C ASP A 126 -16.48 10.25 -0.78
N SER A 127 -16.38 11.31 -1.57
CA SER A 127 -16.07 11.28 -2.99
C SER A 127 -14.65 11.74 -3.23
N PHE A 128 -13.84 10.92 -3.89
CA PHE A 128 -12.42 11.16 -4.14
C PHE A 128 -12.17 11.46 -5.62
N ASP A 129 -11.38 12.50 -5.87
CA ASP A 129 -10.95 12.81 -7.23
C ASP A 129 -9.91 11.78 -7.70
N VAL A 130 -10.10 11.28 -8.92
CA VAL A 130 -9.17 10.36 -9.58
C VAL A 130 -8.60 11.05 -10.81
N THR A 131 -7.30 11.18 -10.87
CA THR A 131 -6.60 11.70 -12.04
C THR A 131 -5.87 10.56 -12.77
N ILE A 132 -6.12 10.42 -14.06
CA ILE A 132 -5.40 9.52 -14.95
C ILE A 132 -4.57 10.39 -15.88
N HIS A 133 -3.26 10.26 -15.84
CA HIS A 133 -2.29 10.98 -16.64
C HIS A 133 -1.48 10.01 -17.50
N ALA A 134 -1.27 10.36 -18.76
CA ALA A 134 -0.34 9.64 -19.63
C ALA A 134 0.58 10.64 -20.30
N GLU A 135 1.87 10.35 -20.32
CA GLU A 135 2.88 11.17 -21.00
C GLU A 135 3.83 10.31 -21.85
N GLY A 136 4.44 10.91 -22.85
CA GLY A 136 5.43 10.26 -23.71
C GLY A 136 5.99 11.24 -24.73
N GLU A 137 7.12 10.92 -25.35
CA GLU A 137 7.83 11.78 -26.31
C GLU A 137 7.80 11.16 -27.72
N ASP A 138 7.57 11.95 -28.76
CA ASP A 138 7.69 11.44 -30.14
C ASP A 138 9.15 11.44 -30.62
N GLU A 139 9.41 10.75 -31.74
CA GLU A 139 10.76 10.65 -32.35
C GLU A 139 11.39 12.00 -32.73
N ASN A 140 10.64 13.10 -32.71
CA ASN A 140 11.12 14.46 -32.94
C ASN A 140 11.44 15.21 -31.63
N GLY A 141 11.21 14.59 -30.47
CA GLY A 141 11.40 15.20 -29.16
C GLY A 141 10.26 16.13 -28.77
N THR A 142 9.02 15.82 -29.19
CA THR A 142 7.81 16.54 -28.78
C THR A 142 7.08 15.74 -27.71
N ASP A 143 6.81 16.37 -26.58
CA ASP A 143 6.02 15.77 -25.50
C ASP A 143 4.54 15.69 -25.88
N HIS A 144 3.93 14.57 -25.56
CA HIS A 144 2.50 14.31 -25.71
C HIS A 144 1.92 13.84 -24.38
N GLU A 145 0.88 14.52 -23.93
CA GLU A 145 0.20 14.25 -22.66
C GLU A 145 -1.29 14.03 -22.89
N ALA A 146 -1.90 13.18 -22.09
CA ALA A 146 -3.34 12.99 -22.01
C ALA A 146 -3.76 12.93 -20.53
N ASP A 147 -4.81 13.69 -20.20
CA ASP A 147 -5.38 13.76 -18.87
C ASP A 147 -6.84 13.34 -18.89
N MET A 148 -7.27 12.67 -17.85
CA MET A 148 -8.66 12.33 -17.60
C MET A 148 -8.94 12.42 -16.10
N LYS A 149 -10.09 12.96 -15.72
CA LYS A 149 -10.55 13.01 -14.34
C LYS A 149 -11.81 12.17 -14.18
N LEU A 150 -11.84 11.40 -13.10
CA LEU A 150 -13.00 10.62 -12.68
C LEU A 150 -13.28 10.93 -11.20
N THR A 151 -14.43 10.51 -10.71
CA THR A 151 -14.76 10.55 -9.29
C THR A 151 -15.02 9.13 -8.80
N LEU A 152 -14.36 8.75 -7.71
CA LEU A 152 -14.60 7.51 -6.98
C LEU A 152 -15.43 7.84 -5.74
N GLU A 153 -16.57 7.19 -5.57
CA GLU A 153 -17.36 7.26 -4.35
C GLU A 153 -17.00 6.09 -3.44
N VAL A 154 -16.87 6.37 -2.15
CA VAL A 154 -16.67 5.36 -1.10
C VAL A 154 -17.90 5.35 -0.21
N ASP A 155 -18.50 4.16 -0.05
CA ASP A 155 -19.62 3.91 0.87
C ASP A 155 -19.19 2.97 1.99
N LYS A 156 -19.77 3.16 3.19
CA LYS A 156 -19.48 2.34 4.38
C LYS A 156 -20.78 1.74 4.91
N GLU A 157 -20.74 0.46 5.31
CA GLU A 157 -21.85 -0.09 6.08
C GLU A 157 -22.04 0.68 7.39
N SER A 158 -23.28 0.87 7.83
CA SER A 158 -23.55 1.58 9.08
C SER A 158 -22.87 0.92 10.27
N HIS A 159 -22.92 -0.40 10.35
CA HIS A 159 -22.40 -1.18 11.46
C HIS A 159 -21.42 -2.23 10.93
N LEU A 160 -20.11 -1.98 11.05
CA LEU A 160 -19.08 -2.93 10.57
C LEU A 160 -17.82 -2.89 11.41
N LEU A 161 -17.63 -3.91 12.22
CA LEU A 161 -16.35 -4.16 12.90
C LEU A 161 -15.47 -5.13 12.09
N LYS A 162 -14.18 -4.89 12.09
CA LYS A 162 -13.17 -5.77 11.49
C LYS A 162 -12.13 -6.19 12.51
N ILE A 163 -11.82 -7.49 12.57
CA ILE A 163 -10.65 -7.98 13.31
C ILE A 163 -9.45 -7.89 12.37
N THR A 164 -8.58 -6.90 12.60
CA THR A 164 -7.39 -6.66 11.77
C THR A 164 -6.23 -7.56 12.18
N ARG A 165 -6.27 -8.09 13.41
CA ARG A 165 -5.29 -9.04 13.92
C ARG A 165 -5.94 -10.02 14.88
N ALA A 166 -5.68 -11.31 14.63
CA ALA A 166 -5.84 -12.38 15.60
C ALA A 166 -4.58 -13.24 15.55
N SER A 167 -3.93 -13.48 16.69
CA SER A 167 -2.70 -14.29 16.71
C SER A 167 -2.52 -15.00 18.05
N LEU A 168 -1.92 -16.19 18.03
CA LEU A 168 -1.61 -16.98 19.22
C LEU A 168 -0.10 -17.01 19.48
N SER A 169 0.30 -16.92 20.73
CA SER A 169 1.69 -17.04 21.16
C SER A 169 1.79 -17.77 22.52
N PRO A 170 2.38 -18.95 22.58
CA PRO A 170 2.81 -19.78 21.45
C PRO A 170 1.60 -20.37 20.69
N ALA A 171 1.76 -20.61 19.39
CA ALA A 171 0.75 -21.32 18.57
C ALA A 171 0.85 -22.84 18.71
N GLU A 172 1.89 -23.35 19.38
CA GLU A 172 2.08 -24.77 19.72
C GLU A 172 2.44 -24.90 21.21
N VAL A 173 1.75 -25.83 21.89
CA VAL A 173 2.00 -26.15 23.28
C VAL A 173 2.20 -27.66 23.45
N SER A 174 3.10 -28.05 24.39
CA SER A 174 3.34 -29.44 24.73
C SER A 174 3.26 -29.65 26.25
N CYS A 175 4.39 -29.71 26.95
CA CYS A 175 4.45 -29.88 28.41
C CYS A 175 4.04 -28.60 29.15
N ASN A 176 4.39 -27.43 28.64
CA ASN A 176 3.94 -26.16 29.20
C ASN A 176 2.71 -25.68 28.45
N ARG A 177 1.54 -25.88 29.05
CA ARG A 177 0.23 -25.54 28.51
C ARG A 177 -0.38 -24.29 29.15
N LYS A 178 0.44 -23.51 29.84
CA LYS A 178 0.02 -22.28 30.53
C LYS A 178 0.47 -21.07 29.76
N ASN A 179 -0.25 -19.96 29.98
CA ASN A 179 0.09 -18.66 29.43
C ASN A 179 0.12 -18.59 27.88
N VAL A 180 -0.82 -19.28 27.24
CA VAL A 180 -1.10 -19.04 25.83
C VAL A 180 -1.73 -17.67 25.70
N GLN A 181 -1.19 -16.83 24.86
CA GLN A 181 -1.64 -15.47 24.61
C GLN A 181 -2.39 -15.41 23.28
N ALA A 182 -3.58 -14.83 23.29
CA ALA A 182 -4.33 -14.47 22.09
C ALA A 182 -4.35 -12.95 21.98
N ALA A 183 -3.61 -12.40 21.03
CA ALA A 183 -3.66 -10.98 20.74
C ALA A 183 -4.71 -10.70 19.68
N THR A 184 -5.54 -9.70 19.91
CA THR A 184 -6.57 -9.25 18.99
C THR A 184 -6.54 -7.74 18.82
N ASN A 185 -6.72 -7.28 17.57
CA ASN A 185 -6.99 -5.88 17.24
C ASN A 185 -8.31 -5.84 16.49
N ILE A 186 -9.17 -4.93 16.88
CA ILE A 186 -10.50 -4.71 16.31
C ILE A 186 -10.58 -3.23 15.94
N ILE A 187 -11.21 -2.93 14.82
CA ILE A 187 -11.44 -1.56 14.36
C ILE A 187 -12.91 -1.44 13.92
N ASN A 188 -13.50 -0.29 14.17
CA ASN A 188 -14.75 0.11 13.56
C ASN A 188 -14.44 0.71 12.18
N ILE A 189 -14.96 0.07 11.14
CA ILE A 189 -14.86 0.53 9.74
C ILE A 189 -16.23 0.88 9.16
N GLY A 190 -17.26 0.88 10.00
CA GLY A 190 -18.60 1.37 9.69
C GLY A 190 -18.67 2.90 9.72
N ASN A 191 -19.84 3.46 9.42
CA ASN A 191 -20.10 4.89 9.50
C ASN A 191 -20.91 5.31 10.75
N GLU A 192 -21.22 4.37 11.65
CA GLU A 192 -21.85 4.62 12.95
C GLU A 192 -21.01 4.08 14.11
N ASP A 193 -21.12 4.73 15.28
CA ASP A 193 -20.47 4.28 16.51
C ASP A 193 -21.04 2.94 16.94
N GLU A 194 -20.17 2.05 17.43
CA GLU A 194 -20.56 0.76 17.96
C GLU A 194 -20.48 0.75 19.49
N GLU A 195 -21.62 0.57 20.12
CA GLU A 195 -21.74 0.46 21.58
C GLU A 195 -21.87 -1.03 22.02
N ASP A 196 -21.61 -1.30 23.29
CA ASP A 196 -21.82 -2.62 23.90
C ASP A 196 -21.09 -3.80 23.22
N ILE A 197 -19.92 -3.55 22.64
CA ILE A 197 -19.14 -4.56 21.94
C ILE A 197 -18.65 -5.64 22.91
N SER A 198 -18.86 -6.91 22.52
CA SER A 198 -18.42 -8.07 23.29
C SER A 198 -17.37 -8.89 22.52
N VAL A 199 -16.15 -8.93 23.05
CA VAL A 199 -15.09 -9.78 22.53
C VAL A 199 -15.14 -11.16 23.18
N GLN A 200 -15.10 -12.21 22.36
CA GLN A 200 -15.12 -13.60 22.81
C GLN A 200 -13.94 -14.37 22.20
N ILE A 201 -13.26 -15.18 23.02
CA ILE A 201 -12.24 -16.13 22.57
C ILE A 201 -12.65 -17.51 23.06
N THR A 202 -12.96 -18.40 22.12
CA THR A 202 -13.60 -19.65 22.43
C THR A 202 -12.98 -20.88 21.74
N ASN A 203 -12.94 -21.98 22.47
CA ASN A 203 -12.82 -23.34 21.94
C ASN A 203 -13.47 -24.31 22.92
N SER A 204 -14.53 -24.97 22.52
CA SER A 204 -15.32 -25.86 23.40
C SER A 204 -14.58 -27.15 23.79
N GLU A 205 -13.71 -27.67 22.92
CA GLU A 205 -12.97 -28.92 23.17
C GLU A 205 -11.88 -28.70 24.22
N LEU A 206 -11.25 -27.52 24.23
CA LEU A 206 -10.24 -27.12 25.23
C LEU A 206 -10.85 -26.43 26.46
N GLY A 207 -12.17 -26.23 26.48
CA GLY A 207 -12.87 -25.52 27.56
C GLY A 207 -12.49 -24.05 27.67
N ILE A 208 -12.10 -23.42 26.55
CA ILE A 208 -11.77 -22.00 26.50
C ILE A 208 -13.06 -21.22 26.21
N ASP A 209 -13.39 -20.31 27.13
CA ASP A 209 -14.55 -19.42 27.02
C ASP A 209 -14.22 -18.10 27.75
N LEU A 210 -13.60 -17.17 27.02
CA LEU A 210 -13.29 -15.83 27.51
C LEU A 210 -14.26 -14.87 26.86
N LYS A 211 -14.88 -14.01 27.68
CA LYS A 211 -15.77 -12.95 27.22
C LYS A 211 -15.45 -11.64 27.95
N GLU A 212 -15.45 -10.54 27.21
CA GLU A 212 -15.23 -9.20 27.73
C GLU A 212 -16.06 -8.19 26.96
N ASN A 213 -16.69 -7.25 27.68
CA ASN A 213 -17.28 -6.07 27.06
C ASN A 213 -16.22 -4.97 27.00
N ILE A 214 -16.01 -4.41 25.82
CA ILE A 214 -14.95 -3.42 25.56
C ILE A 214 -15.47 -1.99 25.45
N GLY A 215 -16.79 -1.80 25.55
CA GLY A 215 -17.43 -0.48 25.47
C GLY A 215 -17.71 -0.06 24.04
N GLU A 216 -17.38 1.16 23.72
CA GLU A 216 -17.67 1.84 22.47
C GLU A 216 -16.43 1.90 21.57
N LEU A 217 -16.64 1.80 20.26
CA LEU A 217 -15.67 2.14 19.23
C LEU A 217 -16.33 3.14 18.28
N THR A 218 -15.75 4.34 18.17
CA THR A 218 -16.28 5.40 17.31
C THR A 218 -16.13 5.07 15.82
N ALA A 219 -16.93 5.70 14.99
CA ALA A 219 -16.85 5.58 13.54
C ALA A 219 -15.79 6.51 12.92
N GLU A 220 -15.12 7.31 13.74
CA GLU A 220 -14.08 8.25 13.30
C GLU A 220 -12.86 7.48 12.79
N PRO A 221 -12.56 7.48 11.49
CA PRO A 221 -11.39 6.79 10.95
C PRO A 221 -10.12 7.44 11.47
N ASN A 222 -9.05 6.65 11.53
CA ASN A 222 -7.71 7.06 11.98
C ASN A 222 -7.59 7.52 13.44
N GLU A 223 -8.66 7.53 14.22
CA GLU A 223 -8.63 7.88 15.63
C GLU A 223 -8.40 6.64 16.53
N ASP A 224 -7.76 6.85 17.68
CA ASP A 224 -7.48 5.76 18.63
C ASP A 224 -8.77 5.16 19.20
N GLU A 225 -9.83 5.96 19.32
CA GLU A 225 -11.15 5.60 19.83
C GLU A 225 -11.92 4.65 18.89
N SER A 226 -11.57 4.59 17.62
CA SER A 226 -12.14 3.63 16.66
C SER A 226 -11.55 2.22 16.77
N ARG A 227 -10.53 2.05 17.64
CA ARG A 227 -9.71 0.84 17.70
C ARG A 227 -9.66 0.24 19.10
N PHE A 228 -9.57 -1.08 19.13
CA PHE A 228 -9.31 -1.84 20.34
C PHE A 228 -8.18 -2.83 20.13
N SER A 229 -7.25 -2.87 21.06
CA SER A 229 -6.12 -3.80 21.05
C SER A 229 -5.93 -4.42 22.43
N LYS A 230 -5.98 -5.76 22.52
CA LYS A 230 -5.74 -6.48 23.76
C LYS A 230 -5.14 -7.85 23.55
N THR A 231 -4.38 -8.27 24.55
CA THR A 231 -3.86 -9.63 24.66
C THR A 231 -4.53 -10.36 25.82
N TYR A 232 -5.24 -11.43 25.51
CA TYR A 232 -5.86 -12.32 26.46
C TYR A 232 -4.93 -13.49 26.77
N THR A 233 -4.94 -13.96 28.02
CA THR A 233 -4.12 -15.10 28.44
C THR A 233 -5.01 -16.23 28.91
N PHE A 234 -4.77 -17.44 28.43
CA PHE A 234 -5.48 -18.64 28.87
C PHE A 234 -4.51 -19.82 29.03
N SER A 235 -5.02 -20.92 29.58
CA SER A 235 -4.26 -22.14 29.74
C SER A 235 -5.05 -23.30 29.13
N VAL A 236 -4.33 -24.21 28.52
CA VAL A 236 -4.87 -25.47 28.00
C VAL A 236 -4.80 -26.52 29.12
N ALA A 237 -5.84 -27.32 29.26
CA ALA A 237 -5.88 -28.40 30.24
C ALA A 237 -4.73 -29.40 30.01
N ASN A 238 -4.16 -29.93 31.11
CA ASN A 238 -3.02 -30.84 31.01
C ASN A 238 -3.39 -32.21 30.38
N ASP A 239 -4.66 -32.56 30.42
CA ASP A 239 -5.24 -33.77 29.87
C ASP A 239 -5.84 -33.60 28.45
N ALA A 240 -5.70 -32.40 27.87
CA ALA A 240 -6.11 -32.18 26.49
C ALA A 240 -5.30 -33.11 25.56
N GLU A 241 -5.98 -33.79 24.65
CA GLU A 241 -5.35 -34.68 23.69
C GLU A 241 -4.44 -33.92 22.70
N ALA A 242 -3.46 -34.61 22.14
CA ALA A 242 -2.64 -34.02 21.06
C ALA A 242 -3.50 -33.83 19.82
N GLY A 243 -3.44 -32.64 19.22
CA GLY A 243 -4.28 -32.30 18.07
C GLY A 243 -4.18 -30.83 17.69
N SER A 244 -4.92 -30.44 16.67
CA SER A 244 -5.05 -29.06 16.21
C SER A 244 -6.45 -28.53 16.56
N TYR A 245 -6.49 -27.43 17.28
CA TYR A 245 -7.72 -26.86 17.84
C TYR A 245 -7.97 -25.46 17.31
N PRO A 246 -9.15 -25.18 16.71
CA PRO A 246 -9.51 -23.85 16.25
C PRO A 246 -9.84 -22.96 17.46
N ILE A 247 -9.09 -21.89 17.64
CA ILE A 247 -9.39 -20.83 18.60
C ILE A 247 -10.12 -19.74 17.84
N ILE A 248 -11.37 -19.50 18.19
CA ILE A 248 -12.23 -18.55 17.51
C ILE A 248 -12.23 -17.25 18.31
N VAL A 249 -11.84 -16.16 17.65
CA VAL A 249 -11.92 -14.80 18.16
C VAL A 249 -13.11 -14.12 17.49
N ARG A 250 -14.05 -13.60 18.31
CA ARG A 250 -15.25 -12.91 17.83
C ARG A 250 -15.38 -11.55 18.46
N ALA A 251 -15.84 -10.58 17.70
CA ALA A 251 -16.43 -9.35 18.18
C ALA A 251 -17.93 -9.38 17.86
N LEU A 252 -18.78 -9.32 18.87
CA LEU A 252 -20.23 -9.20 18.73
C LEU A 252 -20.61 -7.74 18.94
N TYR A 253 -21.44 -7.18 18.09
CA TYR A 253 -21.85 -5.78 18.08
C TYR A 253 -23.26 -5.63 17.51
N ASP A 254 -23.78 -4.42 17.43
CA ASP A 254 -25.13 -4.15 17.00
C ASP A 254 -26.16 -5.03 17.75
N GLU A 255 -26.14 -4.96 19.11
CA GLU A 255 -27.00 -5.78 19.99
C GLU A 255 -26.84 -7.31 19.76
N ASP A 256 -25.61 -7.79 19.54
CA ASP A 256 -25.26 -9.18 19.19
C ASP A 256 -25.84 -9.68 17.84
N ARG A 257 -26.39 -8.78 17.00
CA ARG A 257 -26.94 -9.13 15.67
C ARG A 257 -25.85 -9.35 14.62
N LYS A 258 -24.77 -8.60 14.74
CA LYS A 258 -23.60 -8.68 13.84
C LYS A 258 -22.39 -9.26 14.56
N ARG A 259 -21.46 -9.78 13.80
CA ARG A 259 -20.18 -10.29 14.32
C ARG A 259 -19.06 -10.19 13.31
N ALA A 260 -17.87 -9.83 13.78
CA ALA A 260 -16.61 -10.12 13.13
C ALA A 260 -16.00 -11.39 13.74
N GLU A 261 -15.40 -12.26 12.95
CA GLU A 261 -14.87 -13.54 13.41
C GLU A 261 -13.55 -13.87 12.69
N GLU A 262 -12.54 -14.27 13.49
CA GLU A 262 -11.27 -14.81 13.00
C GLU A 262 -10.94 -16.12 13.71
N THR A 263 -10.33 -17.05 13.00
CA THR A 263 -9.95 -18.35 13.54
C THR A 263 -8.44 -18.55 13.49
N GLN A 264 -7.85 -18.90 14.62
CA GLN A 264 -6.44 -19.24 14.76
C GLN A 264 -6.31 -20.71 15.17
N THR A 265 -5.24 -21.38 14.72
CA THR A 265 -5.00 -22.78 15.09
C THR A 265 -4.01 -22.88 16.23
N LEU A 266 -4.41 -23.54 17.32
CA LEU A 266 -3.54 -23.94 18.42
C LEU A 266 -3.20 -25.43 18.27
N THR A 267 -1.91 -25.75 18.16
CA THR A 267 -1.46 -27.15 18.13
C THR A 267 -1.09 -27.60 19.55
N VAL A 268 -1.69 -28.68 19.98
CA VAL A 268 -1.34 -29.35 21.25
C VAL A 268 -0.55 -30.62 20.92
N SER A 269 0.66 -30.71 21.41
CA SER A 269 1.54 -31.86 21.23
C SER A 269 1.68 -32.66 22.52
N ASP A 270 1.98 -33.94 22.39
CA ASP A 270 2.30 -34.78 23.55
C ASP A 270 3.54 -34.27 24.28
N CYS A 271 3.48 -34.33 25.60
CA CYS A 271 4.64 -34.08 26.42
C CYS A 271 5.64 -35.23 26.25
N ALA A 272 6.76 -35.01 25.56
CA ALA A 272 7.81 -36.04 25.46
C ALA A 272 8.31 -36.42 26.87
N THR A 273 7.79 -37.51 27.38
CA THR A 273 8.41 -38.15 28.57
C THR A 273 9.82 -38.59 28.21
N THR A 274 10.80 -37.89 28.75
CA THR A 274 12.19 -38.37 28.71
C THR A 274 12.19 -39.68 29.49
N THR A 275 11.98 -40.81 28.80
CA THR A 275 12.25 -42.13 29.38
C THR A 275 13.76 -42.16 29.60
N ALA A 276 14.17 -41.89 30.83
CA ALA A 276 15.52 -42.12 31.26
C ALA A 276 15.82 -43.60 30.94
N ALA A 277 16.62 -43.83 29.91
CA ALA A 277 17.14 -45.14 29.60
C ALA A 277 17.83 -45.66 30.86
N LYS A 278 17.20 -46.62 31.54
CA LYS A 278 17.87 -47.44 32.56
C LYS A 278 19.07 -48.07 31.86
N GLN A 279 20.27 -47.50 32.10
CA GLN A 279 21.49 -48.23 31.82
C GLN A 279 21.48 -49.53 32.65
N ASN A 280 21.18 -50.63 31.98
CA ASN A 280 21.49 -51.93 32.52
C ASN A 280 23.01 -52.04 32.56
N GLN A 281 23.59 -51.97 33.77
CA GLN A 281 24.94 -52.43 34.03
C GLN A 281 24.97 -53.97 33.74
N VAL A 282 25.50 -54.31 32.59
CA VAL A 282 25.91 -55.67 32.32
C VAL A 282 27.33 -55.83 32.87
N SER A 283 27.47 -56.63 33.90
CA SER A 283 28.73 -57.07 34.47
C SER A 283 29.59 -57.74 33.39
N SER A 284 30.85 -57.35 33.38
CA SER A 284 31.92 -57.90 32.56
C SER A 284 32.16 -59.37 32.89
N GLU A 285 32.04 -60.27 31.94
CA GLU A 285 32.87 -61.50 31.92
C GLU A 285 33.74 -61.47 30.67
N THR A 286 35.02 -61.71 30.93
CA THR A 286 36.15 -61.76 30.04
C THR A 286 36.06 -63.00 29.16
N SER A 287 36.17 -62.90 27.85
CA SER A 287 36.80 -63.90 27.01
C SER A 287 37.38 -63.26 25.74
N GLU A 288 38.61 -63.72 25.49
CA GLU A 288 39.54 -63.29 24.43
C GLU A 288 39.04 -63.58 23.02
N GLY A 289 39.45 -62.69 22.09
CA GLY A 289 39.75 -63.04 20.70
C GLY A 289 38.76 -62.47 19.68
N GLU A 290 39.18 -61.54 18.95
CA GLU A 290 39.24 -61.35 17.53
C GLU A 290 39.04 -59.87 17.11
N ASP A 291 39.97 -59.51 16.28
CA ASP A 291 40.23 -58.20 15.68
C ASP A 291 39.03 -57.61 14.97
N VAL A 292 38.42 -56.57 15.50
CA VAL A 292 37.38 -55.81 14.80
C VAL A 292 37.84 -54.36 14.74
N THR A 293 38.19 -53.92 13.55
CA THR A 293 38.53 -52.57 13.20
C THR A 293 37.39 -51.62 13.53
N VAL A 294 37.49 -50.85 14.61
CA VAL A 294 36.54 -49.81 14.97
C VAL A 294 36.85 -48.55 14.16
N ILE A 295 35.99 -48.22 13.21
CA ILE A 295 36.02 -46.93 12.54
C ILE A 295 35.44 -45.89 13.51
N THR A 296 36.29 -45.06 14.07
CA THR A 296 35.92 -43.94 14.92
C THR A 296 35.35 -42.81 14.01
N PRO A 297 34.11 -42.33 14.19
CA PRO A 297 33.67 -41.13 13.49
C PRO A 297 34.45 -39.93 14.05
N ALA A 298 35.06 -39.20 13.16
CA ALA A 298 35.75 -37.96 13.46
C ALA A 298 34.81 -36.94 14.09
N THR A 299 35.16 -36.47 15.27
CA THR A 299 34.51 -35.37 15.96
C THR A 299 34.66 -34.09 15.13
N GLY A 300 33.68 -33.76 14.32
CA GLY A 300 33.62 -32.47 13.65
C GLY A 300 33.33 -31.38 14.69
N LYS A 301 34.32 -30.50 14.91
CA LYS A 301 34.13 -29.26 15.63
C LYS A 301 33.00 -28.46 14.93
N ALA A 302 31.90 -28.22 15.63
CA ALA A 302 30.92 -27.24 15.22
C ALA A 302 31.58 -25.84 15.26
N THR A 303 31.91 -25.32 14.10
CA THR A 303 32.30 -23.92 13.96
C THR A 303 31.05 -23.10 13.98
N THR A 304 30.76 -22.41 15.07
CA THR A 304 29.72 -21.42 15.15
C THR A 304 30.15 -20.24 14.27
N THR A 305 29.59 -20.18 13.05
CA THR A 305 29.73 -18.99 12.21
C THR A 305 28.81 -17.93 12.78
N VAL A 306 29.39 -16.98 13.49
CA VAL A 306 28.70 -15.73 13.84
C VAL A 306 28.51 -14.95 12.53
N ILE A 307 27.31 -14.93 12.04
CA ILE A 307 26.94 -14.02 10.94
C ILE A 307 26.89 -12.62 11.54
N GLN A 308 27.96 -11.87 11.34
CA GLN A 308 28.00 -10.44 11.61
C GLN A 308 27.11 -9.77 10.57
N PRO A 309 26.14 -8.92 10.96
CA PRO A 309 25.35 -8.16 9.99
C PRO A 309 26.30 -7.25 9.20
N PRO A 310 26.07 -7.04 7.89
CA PRO A 310 26.91 -6.17 7.10
C PRO A 310 26.84 -4.76 7.66
N ALA A 311 27.99 -4.23 8.02
CA ALA A 311 28.15 -2.83 8.39
C ALA A 311 27.90 -1.96 7.17
N GLY A 312 27.03 -0.97 7.34
CA GLY A 312 26.99 0.21 6.49
C GLY A 312 26.13 0.09 5.24
N THR A 313 24.82 0.19 5.39
CA THR A 313 24.03 0.87 4.37
C THR A 313 24.41 2.35 4.45
N THR A 314 25.29 2.79 3.57
CA THR A 314 25.47 4.21 3.26
C THR A 314 24.10 4.68 2.74
N ILE A 315 23.43 5.50 3.53
CA ILE A 315 22.31 6.28 3.07
C ILE A 315 22.88 7.16 1.96
N THR A 316 22.61 6.82 0.72
CA THR A 316 22.85 7.71 -0.40
C THR A 316 21.95 8.92 -0.15
N GLN A 317 22.55 10.00 0.29
CA GLN A 317 21.92 11.30 0.39
C GLN A 317 21.39 11.61 -1.01
N GLU A 318 20.08 11.57 -1.19
CA GLU A 318 19.43 12.04 -2.41
C GLU A 318 19.95 13.44 -2.68
N GLY A 319 20.40 13.68 -3.91
CA GLY A 319 21.11 14.88 -4.23
C GLY A 319 20.24 16.09 -3.91
N PHE A 320 20.82 17.10 -3.24
CA PHE A 320 20.22 18.38 -2.87
C PHE A 320 19.36 19.01 -3.99
N LEU A 321 19.64 18.65 -5.25
CA LEU A 321 18.94 19.11 -6.46
C LEU A 321 17.53 18.51 -6.66
N LYS A 322 17.18 17.44 -5.96
CA LYS A 322 15.84 16.79 -6.02
C LYS A 322 14.97 17.09 -4.79
N SER A 323 15.43 17.90 -3.86
CA SER A 323 14.62 18.25 -2.70
C SER A 323 13.58 19.31 -3.05
N ASN A 324 12.35 19.14 -2.55
CA ASN A 324 11.27 20.13 -2.69
C ASN A 324 11.73 21.55 -2.26
N ALA A 325 12.65 21.64 -1.30
CA ALA A 325 13.24 22.91 -0.87
C ALA A 325 14.09 23.59 -1.97
N PHE A 326 14.76 22.81 -2.83
CA PHE A 326 15.54 23.34 -3.95
C PHE A 326 14.62 23.87 -5.06
N VAL A 327 13.58 23.12 -5.41
CA VAL A 327 12.58 23.54 -6.41
C VAL A 327 11.86 24.82 -5.96
N THR A 328 11.41 24.85 -4.69
CA THR A 328 10.80 26.06 -4.09
C THR A 328 11.76 27.25 -4.11
N GLY A 329 13.05 27.02 -3.87
CA GLY A 329 14.08 28.05 -3.94
C GLY A 329 14.24 28.67 -5.33
N ILE A 330 14.18 27.84 -6.39
CA ILE A 330 14.25 28.29 -7.79
C ILE A 330 13.03 29.16 -8.13
N ILE A 331 11.82 28.72 -7.79
CA ILE A 331 10.60 29.49 -8.06
C ILE A 331 10.62 30.84 -7.38
N ILE A 332 11.07 30.92 -6.12
CA ILE A 332 11.20 32.20 -5.40
C ILE A 332 12.24 33.11 -6.08
N ALA A 333 13.37 32.55 -6.55
CA ALA A 333 14.40 33.31 -7.24
C ALA A 333 13.89 33.91 -8.56
N GLU A 334 13.09 33.15 -9.33
CA GLU A 334 12.50 33.67 -10.57
C GLU A 334 11.49 34.78 -10.33
N VAL A 335 10.62 34.65 -9.33
CA VAL A 335 9.66 35.70 -8.97
C VAL A 335 10.38 36.98 -8.53
N VAL A 336 11.45 36.88 -7.74
CA VAL A 336 12.25 38.02 -7.33
C VAL A 336 12.93 38.68 -8.54
N ALA A 337 13.48 37.89 -9.46
CA ALA A 337 14.11 38.40 -10.67
C ALA A 337 13.12 39.20 -11.55
N VAL A 338 11.90 38.71 -11.71
CA VAL A 338 10.83 39.38 -12.46
C VAL A 338 10.45 40.71 -11.78
N ILE A 339 10.28 40.71 -10.45
CA ILE A 339 9.94 41.94 -9.71
C ILE A 339 11.05 42.97 -9.85
N VAL A 340 12.33 42.58 -9.70
CA VAL A 340 13.48 43.46 -9.89
C VAL A 340 13.52 44.00 -11.32
N GLY A 341 13.25 43.17 -12.32
CA GLY A 341 13.17 43.61 -13.71
C GLY A 341 12.08 44.65 -13.94
N ILE A 342 10.89 44.47 -13.39
CA ILE A 342 9.80 45.46 -13.47
C ILE A 342 10.16 46.76 -12.80
N VAL A 343 10.77 46.73 -11.59
CA VAL A 343 11.20 47.93 -10.86
C VAL A 343 12.27 48.70 -11.63
N LEU A 344 13.23 48.00 -12.25
CA LEU A 344 14.26 48.64 -13.09
C LEU A 344 13.65 49.30 -14.31
N VAL A 345 12.68 48.64 -14.97
CA VAL A 345 11.98 49.24 -16.14
C VAL A 345 11.19 50.47 -15.71
N ILE A 346 10.44 50.44 -14.62
CA ILE A 346 9.72 51.61 -14.10
C ILE A 346 10.67 52.71 -13.71
N SER A 347 11.81 52.40 -13.07
CA SER A 347 12.84 53.37 -12.68
C SER A 347 13.46 54.07 -13.89
N LEU A 348 13.71 53.32 -14.98
CA LEU A 348 14.23 53.89 -16.23
C LEU A 348 13.24 54.84 -16.91
N PHE A 349 11.93 54.48 -16.86
CA PHE A 349 10.90 55.40 -17.40
C PHE A 349 10.72 56.65 -16.56
N ARG A 350 10.80 56.53 -15.22
CA ARG A 350 10.69 57.68 -14.29
C ARG A 350 11.86 58.64 -14.36
N ARG A 351 13.02 58.16 -14.81
CA ARG A 351 14.26 59.01 -14.92
C ARG A 351 14.35 59.77 -16.26
N ARG A 352 13.45 59.47 -17.22
CA ARG A 352 13.37 60.08 -18.54
C ARG A 352 12.17 61.03 -18.75
N GLY A 353 11.33 61.23 -17.79
CA GLY A 353 10.30 62.27 -17.68
C GLY A 353 10.73 63.29 -16.68
#